data_b3801bbd3f790b78e013a3619b9960de
#
_entry.id   b3801bbd3f790b78e013a3619b9960de
#
_cell.length_a   1.000
_cell.length_b   1.000
_cell.length_c   1.000
_cell.angle_alpha   90.00
_cell.angle_beta   90.00
_cell.angle_gamma   90.00
#
_symmetry.space_group_name_H-M   'P 1'
#
loop_
_entity.id
_entity.type
_entity.pdbx_description
1 polymer ?
#
loop_
_entity_poly.entity_id
_entity_poly.type
_entity_poly.pdbx_seq_one_letter_code
_entity_poly.pdbx_strand_id
1 'polypeptide(L)'
;MKEPPDLNELVGTDLTPEELERLRGVDAALRSVPAPPHDVPARLTAAVAEVPLADRRRGRRARVALALAFAAALVAASFGIGHWAGSRFETAYTVDMAPTAGAPGAEAAIRVGERDEGSGNVELLVDVAGLPPLDPDESYALWLERDGEWAATCGYFAVGEGETTVRMTVSYDFMDFDAWVISEGTRRDETPTPLLAAEIPDA
;
A
#
# COMPACT_ATOMS: atom_id res chain seq x y z
N MET A 1 20.48 37.18 -34.32
CA MET A 1 20.45 35.77 -34.81
C MET A 1 20.96 34.94 -33.66
N LYS A 2 20.16 34.01 -33.14
CA LYS A 2 20.60 33.13 -32.04
C LYS A 2 21.39 32.00 -32.68
N GLU A 3 22.60 31.76 -32.22
CA GLU A 3 23.44 30.68 -32.69
C GLU A 3 22.72 29.32 -32.48
N PRO A 4 22.72 28.42 -33.45
CA PRO A 4 22.09 27.12 -33.28
C PRO A 4 22.78 26.37 -32.13
N PRO A 5 22.02 25.65 -31.31
CA PRO A 5 22.57 24.87 -30.19
C PRO A 5 23.54 23.81 -30.71
N ASP A 6 24.60 23.54 -29.96
CA ASP A 6 25.57 22.49 -30.27
C ASP A 6 24.89 21.12 -30.13
N LEU A 7 25.20 20.19 -31.06
CA LEU A 7 24.67 18.85 -31.05
C LEU A 7 24.97 18.11 -29.72
N ASN A 8 26.15 18.32 -29.14
CA ASN A 8 26.52 17.72 -27.87
C ASN A 8 25.68 18.22 -26.68
N GLU A 9 25.13 19.44 -26.76
CA GLU A 9 24.26 20.04 -25.76
C GLU A 9 22.83 19.48 -25.82
N LEU A 10 22.40 19.04 -27.01
CA LEU A 10 21.07 18.53 -27.28
C LEU A 10 20.91 17.03 -26.95
N VAL A 11 21.97 16.24 -27.05
CA VAL A 11 21.88 14.76 -27.12
C VAL A 11 22.36 14.09 -25.80
N GLY A 12 22.99 14.83 -24.88
CA GLY A 12 23.48 14.26 -23.62
C GLY A 12 24.75 13.40 -23.79
N THR A 13 25.22 12.84 -22.67
CA THR A 13 26.52 12.14 -22.58
C THR A 13 26.47 10.62 -22.74
N ASP A 14 25.28 10.03 -22.92
CA ASP A 14 25.06 8.58 -22.84
C ASP A 14 25.14 7.84 -24.20
N LEU A 15 25.63 8.53 -25.25
CA LEU A 15 25.74 7.93 -26.58
C LEU A 15 27.07 7.24 -26.81
N THR A 16 26.99 6.13 -27.54
CA THR A 16 28.21 5.48 -28.07
C THR A 16 28.89 6.34 -29.14
N PRO A 17 30.23 6.22 -29.34
CA PRO A 17 30.94 6.96 -30.37
C PRO A 17 30.36 6.76 -31.79
N GLU A 18 29.82 5.59 -32.06
CA GLU A 18 29.25 5.25 -33.38
C GLU A 18 27.88 5.95 -33.58
N GLU A 19 27.06 6.04 -32.54
CA GLU A 19 25.78 6.78 -32.59
C GLU A 19 26.02 8.29 -32.75
N LEU A 20 27.02 8.82 -32.05
CA LEU A 20 27.39 10.24 -32.17
C LEU A 20 27.87 10.57 -33.59
N GLU A 21 28.65 9.72 -34.23
CA GLU A 21 29.13 9.89 -35.61
C GLU A 21 27.93 9.88 -36.62
N ARG A 22 26.98 8.98 -36.39
CA ARG A 22 25.75 8.92 -37.20
C ARG A 22 24.91 10.17 -37.07
N LEU A 23 24.74 10.68 -35.84
CA LEU A 23 24.00 11.92 -35.58
C LEU A 23 24.70 13.16 -36.17
N ARG A 24 26.03 13.24 -36.12
CA ARG A 24 26.78 14.29 -36.83
C ARG A 24 26.55 14.28 -38.34
N GLY A 25 26.46 13.10 -38.94
CA GLY A 25 26.12 12.95 -40.35
C GLY A 25 24.73 13.52 -40.68
N VAL A 26 23.75 13.25 -39.82
CA VAL A 26 22.38 13.80 -39.97
C VAL A 26 22.35 15.30 -39.76
N ASP A 27 23.04 15.83 -38.76
CA ASP A 27 23.11 17.28 -38.48
C ASP A 27 23.77 18.03 -39.67
N ALA A 28 24.86 17.49 -40.21
CA ALA A 28 25.50 18.06 -41.39
C ALA A 28 24.57 18.04 -42.63
N ALA A 29 23.80 16.98 -42.81
CA ALA A 29 22.81 16.92 -43.90
C ALA A 29 21.69 17.93 -43.72
N LEU A 30 21.17 18.09 -42.49
CA LEU A 30 20.14 19.08 -42.18
C LEU A 30 20.64 20.52 -42.36
N ARG A 31 21.87 20.84 -41.99
CA ARG A 31 22.50 22.13 -42.17
C ARG A 31 22.77 22.47 -43.67
N SER A 32 22.86 21.43 -44.52
CA SER A 32 23.04 21.60 -45.96
C SER A 32 21.74 22.01 -46.69
N VAL A 33 20.59 21.87 -46.05
CA VAL A 33 19.30 22.28 -46.62
C VAL A 33 19.22 23.80 -46.61
N PRO A 34 19.02 24.46 -47.78
CA PRO A 34 18.91 25.90 -47.83
C PRO A 34 17.74 26.38 -46.98
N ALA A 35 17.98 27.41 -46.18
CA ALA A 35 16.94 28.02 -45.37
C ALA A 35 15.75 28.46 -46.26
N PRO A 36 14.51 28.20 -45.83
CA PRO A 36 13.35 28.67 -46.59
C PRO A 36 13.37 30.18 -46.72
N PRO A 37 12.86 30.74 -47.85
CA PRO A 37 12.86 32.16 -48.09
C PRO A 37 12.19 32.91 -46.92
N HIS A 38 12.84 33.92 -46.40
CA HIS A 38 12.38 34.71 -45.25
C HIS A 38 11.15 35.61 -45.57
N ASP A 39 10.84 35.77 -46.85
CA ASP A 39 9.68 36.56 -47.28
C ASP A 39 8.40 35.74 -47.15
N VAL A 40 7.71 35.89 -46.01
CA VAL A 40 6.37 35.38 -45.83
C VAL A 40 5.39 36.28 -46.59
N PRO A 41 4.61 35.75 -47.57
CA PRO A 41 3.63 36.54 -48.30
C PRO A 41 2.70 37.30 -47.34
N ALA A 42 2.46 38.59 -47.60
CA ALA A 42 1.67 39.47 -46.71
C ALA A 42 0.26 38.92 -46.40
N ARG A 43 -0.31 38.11 -47.31
CA ARG A 43 -1.59 37.41 -47.10
C ARG A 43 -1.54 36.36 -45.98
N LEU A 44 -0.40 35.71 -45.74
CA LEU A 44 -0.23 34.74 -44.70
C LEU A 44 0.01 35.39 -43.33
N THR A 45 0.74 36.49 -43.30
CA THR A 45 0.91 37.30 -42.09
C THR A 45 -0.41 37.92 -41.63
N ALA A 46 -1.24 38.40 -42.54
CA ALA A 46 -2.58 38.88 -42.23
C ALA A 46 -3.50 37.77 -41.71
N ALA A 47 -3.50 36.62 -42.37
CA ALA A 47 -4.32 35.48 -41.95
C ALA A 47 -3.93 34.94 -40.56
N VAL A 48 -2.65 34.96 -40.20
CA VAL A 48 -2.15 34.53 -38.87
C VAL A 48 -2.51 35.55 -37.78
N ALA A 49 -2.50 36.88 -38.14
CA ALA A 49 -2.87 37.94 -37.20
C ALA A 49 -4.37 37.89 -36.80
N GLU A 50 -5.24 37.38 -37.68
CA GLU A 50 -6.68 37.24 -37.42
C GLU A 50 -7.03 35.98 -36.61
N VAL A 51 -6.10 35.06 -36.36
CA VAL A 51 -6.38 33.87 -35.57
C VAL A 51 -6.37 34.21 -34.08
N PRO A 52 -7.51 34.15 -33.36
CA PRO A 52 -7.58 34.50 -31.95
C PRO A 52 -6.91 33.42 -31.12
N LEU A 53 -5.60 33.54 -30.88
CA LEU A 53 -4.78 32.62 -30.10
C LEU A 53 -5.21 32.53 -28.62
N ALA A 54 -5.90 33.57 -28.14
CA ALA A 54 -6.36 33.64 -26.75
C ALA A 54 -7.45 32.60 -26.42
N ASP A 55 -8.39 32.33 -27.31
CA ASP A 55 -9.50 31.44 -27.10
C ASP A 55 -9.09 29.94 -27.13
N ARG A 56 -8.11 29.62 -27.98
CA ARG A 56 -7.59 28.23 -28.03
C ARG A 56 -6.84 27.82 -26.76
N ARG A 57 -6.16 28.79 -26.11
CA ARG A 57 -5.44 28.53 -24.86
C ARG A 57 -6.38 28.35 -23.68
N ARG A 58 -7.49 29.05 -23.61
CA ARG A 58 -8.51 28.92 -22.58
C ARG A 58 -9.25 27.58 -22.67
N GLY A 59 -9.69 27.23 -23.87
CA GLY A 59 -10.36 25.92 -24.08
C GLY A 59 -9.46 24.71 -23.84
N ARG A 60 -8.16 24.82 -24.17
CA ARG A 60 -7.19 23.75 -23.92
C ARG A 60 -6.90 23.57 -22.41
N ARG A 61 -6.74 24.67 -21.67
CA ARG A 61 -6.55 24.64 -20.21
C ARG A 61 -7.77 24.08 -19.49
N ALA A 62 -8.97 24.44 -19.90
CA ALA A 62 -10.20 23.89 -19.34
C ALA A 62 -10.34 22.38 -19.60
N ARG A 63 -10.01 21.91 -20.81
CA ARG A 63 -10.04 20.47 -21.13
C ARG A 63 -8.97 19.67 -20.37
N VAL A 64 -7.76 20.24 -20.22
CA VAL A 64 -6.68 19.62 -19.43
C VAL A 64 -7.05 19.59 -17.95
N ALA A 65 -7.63 20.66 -17.40
CA ALA A 65 -8.10 20.69 -16.02
C ALA A 65 -9.23 19.69 -15.77
N LEU A 66 -10.18 19.55 -16.71
CA LEU A 66 -11.25 18.58 -16.64
C LEU A 66 -10.73 17.14 -16.73
N ALA A 67 -9.76 16.87 -17.61
CA ALA A 67 -9.15 15.55 -17.72
C ALA A 67 -8.36 15.17 -16.46
N LEU A 68 -7.63 16.10 -15.85
CA LEU A 68 -6.93 15.88 -14.58
C LEU A 68 -7.91 15.67 -13.42
N ALA A 69 -9.01 16.42 -13.36
CA ALA A 69 -10.05 16.22 -12.36
C ALA A 69 -10.71 14.84 -12.48
N PHE A 70 -10.96 14.40 -13.72
CA PHE A 70 -11.54 13.07 -13.98
C PHE A 70 -10.56 11.93 -13.63
N ALA A 71 -9.27 12.09 -13.95
CA ALA A 71 -8.22 11.15 -13.55
C ALA A 71 -8.08 11.07 -12.02
N ALA A 72 -8.08 12.20 -11.32
CA ALA A 72 -8.05 12.25 -9.87
C ALA A 72 -9.29 11.60 -9.22
N ALA A 73 -10.48 11.81 -9.80
CA ALA A 73 -11.71 11.18 -9.34
C ALA A 73 -11.69 9.65 -9.55
N LEU A 74 -11.16 9.16 -10.67
CA LEU A 74 -11.00 7.73 -10.92
C LEU A 74 -10.01 7.08 -9.92
N VAL A 75 -8.89 7.74 -9.64
CA VAL A 75 -7.92 7.26 -8.64
C VAL A 75 -8.56 7.23 -7.25
N ALA A 76 -9.27 8.29 -6.84
CA ALA A 76 -9.95 8.34 -5.56
C ALA A 76 -11.07 7.28 -5.44
N ALA A 77 -11.84 7.05 -6.51
CA ALA A 77 -12.86 6.01 -6.56
C ALA A 77 -12.24 4.61 -6.48
N SER A 78 -11.14 4.36 -7.20
CA SER A 78 -10.44 3.07 -7.16
C SER A 78 -9.87 2.79 -5.78
N PHE A 79 -9.30 3.82 -5.12
CA PHE A 79 -8.79 3.71 -3.75
C PHE A 79 -9.90 3.48 -2.74
N GLY A 80 -11.04 4.20 -2.89
CA GLY A 80 -12.21 4.04 -2.02
C GLY A 80 -12.85 2.66 -2.15
N ILE A 81 -13.02 2.17 -3.38
CA ILE A 81 -13.59 0.83 -3.64
C ILE A 81 -12.61 -0.27 -3.20
N GLY A 82 -11.31 -0.12 -3.45
CA GLY A 82 -10.29 -1.07 -3.03
C GLY A 82 -10.19 -1.17 -1.50
N HIS A 83 -10.24 -0.05 -0.81
CA HIS A 83 -10.22 -0.02 0.65
C HIS A 83 -11.52 -0.60 1.25
N TRP A 84 -12.68 -0.29 0.66
CA TRP A 84 -13.97 -0.79 1.13
C TRP A 84 -14.19 -2.28 0.81
N ALA A 85 -13.71 -2.77 -0.32
CA ALA A 85 -13.79 -4.19 -0.69
C ALA A 85 -12.75 -5.05 0.05
N GLY A 86 -11.55 -4.50 0.34
CA GLY A 86 -10.50 -5.18 1.09
C GLY A 86 -10.72 -5.25 2.60
N SER A 87 -11.75 -4.54 3.13
CA SER A 87 -12.00 -4.47 4.58
C SER A 87 -13.18 -5.33 5.06
N ARG A 88 -13.78 -6.14 4.19
CA ARG A 88 -14.81 -7.09 4.61
C ARG A 88 -14.15 -8.33 5.19
N PHE A 89 -14.08 -8.33 6.52
CA PHE A 89 -13.73 -9.53 7.27
C PHE A 89 -14.98 -10.40 7.37
N GLU A 90 -14.98 -11.54 6.71
CA GLU A 90 -16.02 -12.55 6.85
C GLU A 90 -15.63 -13.46 8.02
N THR A 91 -16.45 -13.38 9.09
CA THR A 91 -16.23 -14.18 10.31
C THR A 91 -16.81 -15.59 10.10
N ALA A 92 -15.98 -16.60 10.16
CA ALA A 92 -16.42 -17.99 10.19
C ALA A 92 -17.00 -18.35 11.56
N TYR A 93 -16.26 -18.00 12.62
CA TYR A 93 -16.72 -18.18 14.00
C TYR A 93 -16.03 -17.20 14.95
N THR A 94 -16.58 -17.06 16.17
CA THR A 94 -16.01 -16.22 17.24
C THR A 94 -15.77 -17.08 18.49
N VAL A 95 -14.66 -16.83 19.15
CA VAL A 95 -14.28 -17.47 20.42
C VAL A 95 -14.07 -16.41 21.48
N ASP A 96 -14.84 -16.45 22.56
CA ASP A 96 -14.67 -15.59 23.71
C ASP A 96 -13.60 -16.20 24.64
N MET A 97 -12.65 -15.36 25.07
CA MET A 97 -11.57 -15.79 25.95
C MET A 97 -11.87 -15.45 27.40
N ALA A 98 -11.64 -16.42 28.28
CA ALA A 98 -11.80 -16.23 29.71
C ALA A 98 -10.53 -15.65 30.35
N PRO A 99 -10.65 -14.67 31.28
CA PRO A 99 -9.51 -14.16 32.02
C PRO A 99 -8.95 -15.21 32.97
N THR A 100 -7.63 -15.24 33.10
CA THR A 100 -6.92 -16.04 34.08
C THR A 100 -6.64 -15.23 35.36
N ALA A 101 -5.97 -15.83 36.33
CA ALA A 101 -5.52 -15.14 37.53
C ALA A 101 -4.51 -14.02 37.26
N GLY A 102 -3.85 -14.01 36.08
CA GLY A 102 -2.91 -13.01 35.66
C GLY A 102 -3.56 -11.68 35.20
N ALA A 103 -4.84 -11.73 34.75
CA ALA A 103 -5.56 -10.55 34.30
C ALA A 103 -7.07 -10.64 34.60
N PRO A 104 -7.49 -10.59 35.89
CA PRO A 104 -8.86 -10.92 36.32
C PRO A 104 -9.95 -9.97 35.82
N GLY A 105 -9.59 -8.86 35.17
CA GLY A 105 -10.55 -7.89 34.63
C GLY A 105 -10.43 -7.72 33.12
N ALA A 106 -9.61 -8.53 32.46
CA ALA A 106 -9.44 -8.48 31.03
C ALA A 106 -10.52 -9.30 30.31
N GLU A 107 -10.88 -8.84 29.11
CA GLU A 107 -11.82 -9.51 28.20
C GLU A 107 -11.18 -9.56 26.81
N ALA A 108 -11.36 -10.66 26.10
CA ALA A 108 -11.00 -10.72 24.70
C ALA A 108 -11.93 -11.64 23.91
N ALA A 109 -12.05 -11.36 22.62
CA ALA A 109 -12.73 -12.22 21.67
C ALA A 109 -11.89 -12.37 20.40
N ILE A 110 -11.78 -13.57 19.88
CA ILE A 110 -11.11 -13.87 18.62
C ILE A 110 -12.18 -14.14 17.57
N ARG A 111 -12.26 -13.29 16.55
CA ARG A 111 -13.05 -13.55 15.35
C ARG A 111 -12.14 -14.20 14.32
N VAL A 112 -12.46 -15.42 13.96
CA VAL A 112 -11.70 -16.21 13.00
C VAL A 112 -12.37 -16.07 11.63
N GLY A 113 -11.61 -15.67 10.64
CA GLY A 113 -12.07 -15.57 9.25
C GLY A 113 -12.07 -16.93 8.55
N GLU A 114 -12.65 -16.95 7.37
CA GLU A 114 -12.54 -18.11 6.49
C GLU A 114 -11.09 -18.27 5.99
N ARG A 115 -10.71 -19.53 5.75
CA ARG A 115 -9.40 -19.84 5.17
C ARG A 115 -9.38 -19.42 3.70
N ASP A 116 -8.43 -18.59 3.33
CA ASP A 116 -8.23 -18.20 1.94
C ASP A 116 -7.74 -19.39 1.10
N GLU A 117 -8.51 -19.77 0.09
CA GLU A 117 -8.21 -20.95 -0.75
C GLU A 117 -6.89 -20.81 -1.54
N GLY A 118 -6.48 -19.60 -1.85
CA GLY A 118 -5.29 -19.32 -2.66
C GLY A 118 -3.98 -19.37 -1.88
N SER A 119 -3.99 -18.80 -0.66
CA SER A 119 -2.80 -18.70 0.20
C SER A 119 -2.78 -19.72 1.34
N GLY A 120 -3.93 -20.30 1.70
CA GLY A 120 -4.08 -21.16 2.88
C GLY A 120 -4.08 -20.39 4.20
N ASN A 121 -4.05 -19.06 4.16
CA ASN A 121 -4.03 -18.23 5.35
C ASN A 121 -5.44 -18.04 5.94
N VAL A 122 -5.47 -17.81 7.25
CA VAL A 122 -6.66 -17.42 7.99
C VAL A 122 -6.42 -16.05 8.60
N GLU A 123 -7.36 -15.14 8.40
CA GLU A 123 -7.33 -13.83 9.03
C GLU A 123 -8.01 -13.91 10.41
N LEU A 124 -7.38 -13.28 11.41
CA LEU A 124 -7.89 -13.18 12.78
C LEU A 124 -8.10 -11.72 13.13
N LEU A 125 -9.22 -11.42 13.79
CA LEU A 125 -9.43 -10.17 14.50
C LEU A 125 -9.54 -10.46 15.99
N VAL A 126 -8.63 -9.91 16.76
CA VAL A 126 -8.57 -10.08 18.21
C VAL A 126 -9.01 -8.76 18.84
N ASP A 127 -10.18 -8.76 19.44
CA ASP A 127 -10.71 -7.66 20.21
C ASP A 127 -10.32 -7.85 21.67
N VAL A 128 -9.62 -6.90 22.27
CA VAL A 128 -9.08 -6.99 23.62
C VAL A 128 -9.44 -5.75 24.43
N ALA A 129 -9.86 -5.95 25.65
CA ALA A 129 -10.14 -4.88 26.61
C ALA A 129 -9.60 -5.24 28.01
N GLY A 130 -9.28 -4.23 28.81
CA GLY A 130 -8.89 -4.41 30.22
C GLY A 130 -7.45 -4.88 30.44
N LEU A 131 -6.64 -5.09 29.39
CA LEU A 131 -5.20 -5.29 29.55
C LEU A 131 -4.51 -3.92 29.69
N PRO A 132 -3.52 -3.77 30.60
CA PRO A 132 -2.76 -2.52 30.71
C PRO A 132 -1.86 -2.30 29.52
N PRO A 133 -1.60 -1.04 29.11
CA PRO A 133 -0.56 -0.75 28.15
C PRO A 133 0.81 -1.15 28.73
N LEU A 134 1.64 -1.80 27.92
CA LEU A 134 3.00 -2.20 28.26
C LEU A 134 4.02 -1.12 27.89
N ASP A 135 5.23 -1.27 28.37
CA ASP A 135 6.34 -0.42 27.97
C ASP A 135 6.62 -0.57 26.45
N PRO A 136 7.24 0.43 25.78
CA PRO A 136 7.46 0.42 24.33
C PRO A 136 8.24 -0.80 23.77
N ASP A 137 9.04 -1.43 24.62
CA ASP A 137 9.86 -2.61 24.27
C ASP A 137 9.15 -3.94 24.60
N GLU A 138 7.95 -3.86 25.13
CA GLU A 138 7.13 -5.02 25.55
C GLU A 138 5.91 -5.15 24.63
N SER A 139 5.37 -6.36 24.56
CA SER A 139 4.20 -6.68 23.75
C SER A 139 3.39 -7.81 24.38
N TYR A 140 2.14 -7.90 24.02
CA TYR A 140 1.34 -9.10 24.22
C TYR A 140 1.58 -10.07 23.05
N ALA A 141 1.33 -11.34 23.27
CA ALA A 141 1.39 -12.38 22.25
C ALA A 141 0.15 -13.25 22.28
N LEU A 142 -0.34 -13.60 21.09
CA LEU A 142 -1.37 -14.63 20.92
C LEU A 142 -0.69 -15.95 20.54
N TRP A 143 -0.96 -16.97 21.31
CA TRP A 143 -0.41 -18.31 21.16
C TRP A 143 -1.49 -19.34 20.85
N LEU A 144 -1.03 -20.44 20.28
CA LEU A 144 -1.75 -21.71 20.18
C LEU A 144 -1.08 -22.71 21.12
N GLU A 145 -1.88 -23.39 21.90
CA GLU A 145 -1.47 -24.44 22.83
C GLU A 145 -1.85 -25.82 22.29
N ARG A 146 -1.01 -26.80 22.53
CA ARG A 146 -1.24 -28.21 22.23
C ARG A 146 -0.75 -29.08 23.40
N ASP A 147 -1.58 -29.99 23.90
CA ASP A 147 -1.25 -30.87 25.00
C ASP A 147 -0.77 -30.12 26.26
N GLY A 148 -1.26 -28.91 26.52
CA GLY A 148 -0.86 -28.03 27.61
C GLY A 148 0.51 -27.38 27.45
N GLU A 149 1.08 -27.37 26.23
CA GLU A 149 2.34 -26.74 25.90
C GLU A 149 2.15 -25.61 24.85
N TRP A 150 2.96 -24.55 24.95
CA TRP A 150 3.00 -23.46 24.01
C TRP A 150 3.55 -23.92 22.64
N ALA A 151 2.69 -24.13 21.67
CA ALA A 151 3.04 -24.81 20.42
C ALA A 151 3.38 -23.83 19.28
N ALA A 152 2.61 -22.74 19.10
CA ALA A 152 2.84 -21.78 18.04
C ALA A 152 2.42 -20.37 18.44
N THR A 153 3.09 -19.36 17.86
CA THR A 153 2.75 -17.94 18.04
C THR A 153 1.99 -17.44 16.83
N CYS A 154 0.80 -16.87 17.03
CA CYS A 154 0.03 -16.22 15.98
C CYS A 154 0.53 -14.81 15.67
N GLY A 155 1.05 -14.11 16.67
CA GLY A 155 1.62 -12.78 16.52
C GLY A 155 1.78 -12.04 17.84
N TYR A 156 2.40 -10.89 17.74
CA TYR A 156 2.63 -9.95 18.85
C TYR A 156 1.82 -8.68 18.62
N PHE A 157 1.34 -8.06 19.70
CA PHE A 157 0.56 -6.85 19.62
C PHE A 157 0.73 -5.96 20.86
N ALA A 158 0.40 -4.71 20.71
CA ALA A 158 0.30 -3.76 21.80
C ALA A 158 -1.16 -3.34 21.97
N VAL A 159 -1.55 -2.98 23.19
CA VAL A 159 -2.86 -2.42 23.50
C VAL A 159 -2.71 -0.96 23.85
N GLY A 160 -3.73 -0.17 23.49
CA GLY A 160 -3.87 1.22 23.92
C GLY A 160 -4.75 1.36 25.15
N GLU A 161 -5.16 2.57 25.47
CA GLU A 161 -6.19 2.82 26.47
C GLU A 161 -7.56 2.40 25.93
N GLY A 162 -8.26 1.51 26.64
CA GLY A 162 -9.60 1.03 26.28
C GLY A 162 -9.57 -0.25 25.43
N GLU A 163 -10.56 -0.39 24.56
CA GLU A 163 -10.68 -1.54 23.66
C GLU A 163 -9.73 -1.40 22.47
N THR A 164 -9.03 -2.48 22.14
CA THR A 164 -8.09 -2.55 21.02
C THR A 164 -8.46 -3.73 20.11
N THR A 165 -8.62 -3.47 18.82
CA THR A 165 -8.78 -4.52 17.80
C THR A 165 -7.46 -4.73 17.07
N VAL A 166 -6.97 -5.96 17.06
CA VAL A 166 -5.73 -6.35 16.38
C VAL A 166 -6.06 -7.30 15.24
N ARG A 167 -5.50 -7.03 14.05
CA ARG A 167 -5.63 -7.90 12.89
C ARG A 167 -4.35 -8.71 12.72
N MET A 168 -4.49 -10.01 12.60
CA MET A 168 -3.39 -10.95 12.36
C MET A 168 -3.72 -11.85 11.17
N THR A 169 -2.70 -12.44 10.57
CA THR A 169 -2.85 -13.43 9.50
C THR A 169 -1.95 -14.60 9.84
N VAL A 170 -2.51 -15.80 9.88
CA VAL A 170 -1.80 -17.02 10.24
C VAL A 170 -2.07 -18.12 9.21
N SER A 171 -1.15 -19.09 9.12
CA SER A 171 -1.26 -20.21 8.18
C SER A 171 -1.41 -21.57 8.91
N TYR A 172 -1.75 -21.55 10.21
CA TYR A 172 -1.91 -22.76 11.00
C TYR A 172 -3.25 -23.46 10.71
N ASP A 173 -3.25 -24.77 10.83
CA ASP A 173 -4.49 -25.54 10.98
C ASP A 173 -4.87 -25.58 12.45
N PHE A 174 -5.96 -24.91 12.82
CA PHE A 174 -6.36 -24.80 14.22
C PHE A 174 -6.83 -26.12 14.81
N MET A 175 -7.23 -27.08 13.98
CA MET A 175 -7.59 -28.45 14.42
C MET A 175 -6.42 -29.23 15.04
N ASP A 176 -5.20 -28.74 14.83
CA ASP A 176 -3.99 -29.33 15.45
C ASP A 176 -3.71 -28.79 16.85
N PHE A 177 -4.55 -27.91 17.40
CA PHE A 177 -4.32 -27.22 18.67
C PHE A 177 -5.55 -27.28 19.57
N ASP A 178 -5.33 -27.13 20.87
CA ASP A 178 -6.37 -27.28 21.88
C ASP A 178 -6.92 -25.93 22.36
N ALA A 179 -6.08 -24.91 22.44
CA ALA A 179 -6.45 -23.62 23.01
C ALA A 179 -5.74 -22.42 22.39
N TRP A 180 -6.41 -21.28 22.51
CA TRP A 180 -5.88 -19.94 22.29
C TRP A 180 -5.45 -19.36 23.64
N VAL A 181 -4.28 -18.73 23.68
CA VAL A 181 -3.77 -18.11 24.90
C VAL A 181 -3.17 -16.73 24.58
N ILE A 182 -3.57 -15.72 25.34
CA ILE A 182 -2.90 -14.41 25.34
C ILE A 182 -1.99 -14.36 26.57
N SER A 183 -0.74 -13.96 26.37
CA SER A 183 0.24 -13.72 27.43
C SER A 183 0.95 -12.39 27.22
N GLU A 184 1.65 -11.90 28.24
CA GLU A 184 2.74 -10.95 27.97
C GLU A 184 3.79 -11.61 27.09
N GLY A 185 4.25 -10.90 26.05
CA GLY A 185 5.31 -11.36 25.18
C GLY A 185 6.63 -11.39 25.94
N THR A 186 7.04 -12.57 26.33
CA THR A 186 8.27 -12.76 27.07
C THR A 186 9.49 -12.80 26.17
N ARG A 187 10.64 -12.43 26.72
CA ARG A 187 11.94 -12.71 26.11
C ARG A 187 12.10 -14.23 26.01
N ARG A 188 12.86 -14.67 25.02
CA ARG A 188 13.01 -16.04 24.53
C ARG A 188 13.22 -17.15 25.58
N ASP A 189 13.56 -16.81 26.82
CA ASP A 189 13.96 -17.73 27.89
C ASP A 189 12.99 -17.78 29.08
N GLU A 190 11.86 -17.07 29.02
CA GLU A 190 10.87 -17.05 30.09
C GLU A 190 9.60 -17.79 29.66
N THR A 191 9.03 -18.59 30.55
CA THR A 191 7.72 -19.21 30.30
C THR A 191 6.65 -18.10 30.38
N PRO A 192 5.87 -17.87 29.32
CA PRO A 192 4.85 -16.87 29.36
C PRO A 192 3.79 -17.18 30.43
N THR A 193 3.30 -16.12 31.10
CA THR A 193 2.17 -16.26 32.01
C THR A 193 0.88 -16.05 31.24
N PRO A 194 -0.08 -17.01 31.25
CA PRO A 194 -1.35 -16.82 30.55
C PRO A 194 -2.19 -15.76 31.24
N LEU A 195 -2.72 -14.81 30.44
CA LEU A 195 -3.61 -13.74 30.88
C LEU A 195 -5.06 -14.02 30.50
N LEU A 196 -5.28 -14.50 29.29
CA LEU A 196 -6.59 -14.95 28.79
C LEU A 196 -6.39 -16.28 28.05
N ALA A 197 -7.40 -17.14 28.13
CA ALA A 197 -7.40 -18.44 27.46
C ALA A 197 -8.79 -18.81 26.96
N ALA A 198 -8.84 -19.56 25.86
CA ALA A 198 -10.06 -20.16 25.33
C ALA A 198 -9.74 -21.50 24.66
N GLU A 199 -10.63 -22.47 24.78
CA GLU A 199 -10.56 -23.70 24.01
C GLU A 199 -10.85 -23.45 22.53
N ILE A 200 -10.17 -24.18 21.65
CA ILE A 200 -10.49 -24.17 20.21
C ILE A 200 -11.70 -25.10 20.03
N PRO A 201 -12.80 -24.59 19.44
CA PRO A 201 -14.00 -25.41 19.27
C PRO A 201 -13.71 -26.58 18.31
N ASP A 202 -14.11 -27.78 18.70
CA ASP A 202 -14.17 -28.91 17.79
C ASP A 202 -15.12 -28.58 16.61
N ALA A 203 -14.67 -28.82 15.37
CA ALA A 203 -15.44 -28.52 14.15
C ALA A 203 -16.50 -29.61 13.83
#